data_726f85b3265cbc328b1a2d8a46ae7725
#
_entry.id   726f85b3265cbc328b1a2d8a46ae7725
#
_cell.length_a   1.000
_cell.length_b   1.000
_cell.length_c   1.000
_cell.angle_alpha   90.00
_cell.angle_beta   90.00
_cell.angle_gamma   90.00
#
_symmetry.space_group_name_H-M   'P 1'
#
loop_
_entity.id
_entity.type
_entity.pdbx_description
1 polymer ?
#
loop_
_entity_poly.entity_id
_entity_poly.type
_entity_poly.pdbx_seq_one_letter_code
_entity_poly.pdbx_strand_id
1 'polypeptide(L)'
;AAGRRDAIMASLAALAVGLATFFAGIYWFNSYGAVLFFGTPLVMGMVAGFLYNRPVVRTTRATLNVGGVVMLLAGGVLLAFAFEGLICLVMAAPIVMPTAMAGALLGKWIAEATSAGVAQMVPVILALPFLAAAESLVTSLPEYEVLTSVEIDAPPAVVWRHVVAFPDLPEPEDWFFRCGIACPLRARIEGAGVGAVRHCEFTTGDFVEPITVWDEPSRLAFDVREQPDPMVELSPWRHVHPPHLRDRSLVSRRGEFRLVDVGGGRTRLEGRTWYTFSMRPQA
;
A
#
# COMPACT_ATOMS: atom_id res chain seq x y z
N ALA A 1 26.71 -14.70 -26.84
CA ALA A 1 26.02 -13.52 -27.41
C ALA A 1 24.52 -13.75 -27.58
N ALA A 2 24.08 -14.88 -28.17
CA ALA A 2 22.65 -15.15 -28.42
C ALA A 2 21.80 -15.18 -27.15
N GLY A 3 22.21 -15.89 -26.10
CA GLY A 3 21.43 -15.97 -24.85
C GLY A 3 21.20 -14.64 -24.13
N ARG A 4 22.16 -13.71 -24.24
CA ARG A 4 22.01 -12.34 -23.68
C ARG A 4 20.99 -11.54 -24.49
N ARG A 5 20.98 -11.68 -25.80
CA ARG A 5 19.99 -11.03 -26.68
C ARG A 5 18.59 -11.51 -26.38
N ASP A 6 18.41 -12.84 -26.25
CA ASP A 6 17.11 -13.43 -25.94
C ASP A 6 16.60 -12.96 -24.57
N ALA A 7 17.46 -12.87 -23.56
CA ALA A 7 17.09 -12.34 -22.25
C ALA A 7 16.63 -10.88 -22.32
N ILE A 8 17.36 -10.02 -23.06
CA ILE A 8 17.01 -8.62 -23.24
C ILE A 8 15.65 -8.49 -23.94
N MET A 9 15.44 -9.19 -25.05
CA MET A 9 14.19 -9.12 -25.81
C MET A 9 12.99 -9.63 -24.99
N ALA A 10 13.18 -10.73 -24.26
CA ALA A 10 12.16 -11.27 -23.36
C ALA A 10 11.81 -10.29 -22.23
N SER A 11 12.83 -9.66 -21.63
CA SER A 11 12.63 -8.66 -20.55
C SER A 11 11.92 -7.40 -21.07
N LEU A 12 12.30 -6.89 -22.24
CA LEU A 12 11.65 -5.71 -22.83
C LEU A 12 10.18 -5.97 -23.19
N ALA A 13 9.88 -7.13 -23.77
CA ALA A 13 8.50 -7.52 -24.09
C ALA A 13 7.66 -7.66 -22.81
N ALA A 14 8.18 -8.32 -21.79
CA ALA A 14 7.50 -8.47 -20.50
C ALA A 14 7.29 -7.13 -19.81
N LEU A 15 8.29 -6.25 -19.86
CA LEU A 15 8.20 -4.89 -19.31
C LEU A 15 7.11 -4.07 -20.01
N ALA A 16 7.05 -4.13 -21.35
CA ALA A 16 6.01 -3.44 -22.11
C ALA A 16 4.59 -3.91 -21.74
N VAL A 17 4.39 -5.23 -21.61
CA VAL A 17 3.11 -5.80 -21.13
C VAL A 17 2.80 -5.33 -19.71
N GLY A 18 3.80 -5.38 -18.80
CA GLY A 18 3.61 -4.97 -17.42
C GLY A 18 3.26 -3.48 -17.26
N LEU A 19 3.96 -2.61 -17.98
CA LEU A 19 3.64 -1.18 -17.97
C LEU A 19 2.26 -0.89 -18.55
N ALA A 20 1.90 -1.55 -19.66
CA ALA A 20 0.57 -1.40 -20.24
C ALA A 20 -0.54 -1.82 -19.28
N THR A 21 -0.38 -2.96 -18.58
CA THR A 21 -1.36 -3.43 -17.58
C THR A 21 -1.38 -2.56 -16.33
N PHE A 22 -0.22 -2.07 -15.86
CA PHE A 22 -0.11 -1.12 -14.75
C PHE A 22 -0.87 0.18 -15.04
N PHE A 23 -0.60 0.82 -16.17
CA PHE A 23 -1.26 2.05 -16.55
C PHE A 23 -2.77 1.85 -16.80
N ALA A 24 -3.16 0.76 -17.44
CA ALA A 24 -4.58 0.43 -17.63
C ALA A 24 -5.28 0.22 -16.28
N GLY A 25 -4.68 -0.54 -15.36
CA GLY A 25 -5.24 -0.79 -14.04
C GLY A 25 -5.48 0.49 -13.25
N ILE A 26 -4.49 1.36 -13.21
CA ILE A 26 -4.54 2.58 -12.39
C ILE A 26 -5.39 3.67 -13.05
N TYR A 27 -5.14 4.00 -14.32
CA TYR A 27 -5.74 5.18 -14.94
C TYR A 27 -7.09 4.93 -15.62
N TRP A 28 -7.39 3.68 -16.03
CA TRP A 28 -8.68 3.35 -16.64
C TRP A 28 -9.64 2.66 -15.68
N PHE A 29 -9.12 1.80 -14.79
CA PHE A 29 -9.96 1.03 -13.88
C PHE A 29 -9.90 1.55 -12.43
N ASN A 30 -9.03 2.51 -12.13
CA ASN A 30 -8.81 3.05 -10.79
C ASN A 30 -8.68 1.95 -9.71
N SER A 31 -7.94 0.88 -10.05
CA SER A 31 -7.83 -0.33 -9.24
C SER A 31 -6.39 -0.57 -8.80
N TYR A 32 -6.15 -0.48 -7.50
CA TYR A 32 -4.98 -1.02 -6.81
C TYR A 32 -5.33 -2.38 -6.20
N GLY A 33 -5.61 -3.36 -7.07
CA GLY A 33 -6.18 -4.62 -6.67
C GLY A 33 -5.28 -5.84 -6.86
N ALA A 34 -5.85 -7.03 -6.65
CA ALA A 34 -5.13 -8.31 -6.78
C ALA A 34 -4.57 -8.52 -8.19
N VAL A 35 -5.23 -7.98 -9.21
CA VAL A 35 -4.72 -8.04 -10.59
C VAL A 35 -3.39 -7.30 -10.72
N LEU A 36 -3.22 -6.18 -10.04
CA LEU A 36 -1.98 -5.40 -10.08
C LEU A 36 -0.84 -6.13 -9.34
N PHE A 37 -1.10 -6.65 -8.13
CA PHE A 37 -0.07 -7.24 -7.27
C PHE A 37 0.26 -8.70 -7.60
N PHE A 38 -0.67 -9.46 -8.17
CA PHE A 38 -0.47 -10.87 -8.52
C PHE A 38 -0.57 -11.12 -10.02
N GLY A 39 -1.63 -10.64 -10.67
CA GLY A 39 -1.88 -10.90 -12.09
C GLY A 39 -0.79 -10.31 -12.97
N THR A 40 -0.49 -9.04 -12.82
CA THR A 40 0.53 -8.35 -13.63
C THR A 40 1.92 -8.97 -13.48
N PRO A 41 2.49 -9.18 -12.25
CA PRO A 41 3.78 -9.82 -12.11
C PRO A 41 3.80 -11.26 -12.64
N LEU A 42 2.72 -12.04 -12.43
CA LEU A 42 2.61 -13.40 -12.95
C LEU A 42 2.72 -13.42 -14.47
N VAL A 43 1.96 -12.57 -15.16
CA VAL A 43 1.97 -12.48 -16.62
C VAL A 43 3.29 -11.93 -17.14
N MET A 44 3.86 -10.92 -16.50
CA MET A 44 5.20 -10.43 -16.86
C MET A 44 6.25 -11.55 -16.78
N GLY A 45 6.27 -12.28 -15.67
CA GLY A 45 7.14 -13.44 -15.52
C GLY A 45 6.90 -14.49 -16.58
N MET A 46 5.64 -14.82 -16.85
CA MET A 46 5.25 -15.83 -17.83
C MET A 46 5.68 -15.45 -19.25
N VAL A 47 5.47 -14.20 -19.67
CA VAL A 47 5.93 -13.68 -20.97
C VAL A 47 7.46 -13.75 -21.06
N ALA A 48 8.17 -13.31 -20.02
CA ALA A 48 9.63 -13.35 -19.97
C ALA A 48 10.16 -14.79 -20.04
N GLY A 49 9.61 -15.68 -19.21
CA GLY A 49 10.01 -17.09 -19.16
C GLY A 49 9.75 -17.82 -20.47
N PHE A 50 8.59 -17.58 -21.08
CA PHE A 50 8.24 -18.16 -22.38
C PHE A 50 9.19 -17.69 -23.48
N LEU A 51 9.33 -16.40 -23.69
CA LEU A 51 10.15 -15.84 -24.76
C LEU A 51 11.64 -16.20 -24.60
N TYR A 52 12.12 -16.28 -23.36
CA TYR A 52 13.50 -16.63 -23.05
C TYR A 52 13.82 -18.10 -23.34
N ASN A 53 12.87 -19.01 -23.14
CA ASN A 53 13.06 -20.46 -23.32
C ASN A 53 12.62 -20.96 -24.70
N ARG A 54 11.86 -20.17 -25.47
CA ARG A 54 11.34 -20.58 -26.80
C ARG A 54 12.42 -20.93 -27.81
N PRO A 55 13.52 -20.16 -27.99
CA PRO A 55 14.59 -20.51 -28.92
C PRO A 55 15.39 -21.74 -28.48
N VAL A 56 15.69 -21.82 -27.19
CA VAL A 56 16.46 -22.89 -26.55
C VAL A 56 16.01 -22.97 -25.09
N VAL A 57 15.63 -24.17 -24.65
CA VAL A 57 15.26 -24.41 -23.25
C VAL A 57 16.48 -24.21 -22.36
N ARG A 58 16.32 -23.38 -21.32
CA ARG A 58 17.38 -22.99 -20.40
C ARG A 58 17.14 -23.56 -19.02
N THR A 59 18.15 -23.45 -18.16
CA THR A 59 18.05 -23.90 -16.76
C THR A 59 16.98 -23.12 -16.01
N THR A 60 16.35 -23.77 -15.02
CA THR A 60 15.37 -23.16 -14.13
C THR A 60 15.94 -21.91 -13.45
N ARG A 61 17.19 -21.96 -12.96
CA ARG A 61 17.86 -20.82 -12.34
C ARG A 61 17.98 -19.62 -13.31
N ALA A 62 18.34 -19.86 -14.56
CA ALA A 62 18.43 -18.79 -15.56
C ALA A 62 17.07 -18.16 -15.85
N THR A 63 16.02 -18.98 -15.90
CA THR A 63 14.64 -18.51 -16.10
C THR A 63 14.14 -17.69 -14.91
N LEU A 64 14.38 -18.14 -13.67
CA LEU A 64 14.05 -17.38 -12.45
C LEU A 64 14.76 -16.04 -12.43
N ASN A 65 16.06 -16.00 -12.78
CA ASN A 65 16.81 -14.75 -12.86
C ASN A 65 16.19 -13.75 -13.85
N VAL A 66 15.73 -14.21 -15.01
CA VAL A 66 15.06 -13.33 -15.98
C VAL A 66 13.75 -12.79 -15.40
N GLY A 67 12.94 -13.62 -14.74
CA GLY A 67 11.73 -13.17 -14.04
C GLY A 67 12.02 -12.11 -12.98
N GLY A 68 13.07 -12.32 -12.16
CA GLY A 68 13.50 -11.33 -11.16
C GLY A 68 14.01 -10.02 -11.78
N VAL A 69 14.82 -10.12 -12.83
CA VAL A 69 15.34 -8.94 -13.57
C VAL A 69 14.20 -8.10 -14.14
N VAL A 70 13.16 -8.72 -14.68
CA VAL A 70 12.00 -7.98 -15.21
C VAL A 70 11.32 -7.16 -14.11
N MET A 71 11.18 -7.71 -12.90
CA MET A 71 10.61 -6.96 -11.78
C MET A 71 11.49 -5.80 -11.32
N LEU A 72 12.80 -6.00 -11.26
CA LEU A 72 13.75 -4.93 -10.93
C LEU A 72 13.72 -3.83 -11.99
N LEU A 73 13.63 -4.17 -13.26
CA LEU A 73 13.49 -3.19 -14.35
C LEU A 73 12.16 -2.44 -14.26
N ALA A 74 11.05 -3.12 -13.97
CA ALA A 74 9.74 -2.50 -13.79
C ALA A 74 9.77 -1.52 -12.62
N GLY A 75 10.25 -1.94 -11.45
CA GLY A 75 10.42 -1.06 -10.28
C GLY A 75 11.34 0.13 -10.58
N GLY A 76 12.45 -0.10 -11.28
CA GLY A 76 13.36 0.96 -11.70
C GLY A 76 12.70 1.99 -12.64
N VAL A 77 11.85 1.55 -13.57
CA VAL A 77 11.08 2.45 -14.45
C VAL A 77 10.07 3.24 -13.63
N LEU A 78 9.29 2.58 -12.76
CA LEU A 78 8.28 3.26 -11.94
C LEU A 78 8.91 4.33 -11.04
N LEU A 79 10.07 4.02 -10.43
CA LEU A 79 10.83 4.97 -9.61
C LEU A 79 11.44 6.10 -10.45
N ALA A 80 12.03 5.78 -11.61
CA ALA A 80 12.70 6.77 -12.47
C ALA A 80 11.73 7.79 -13.07
N PHE A 81 10.49 7.40 -13.31
CA PHE A 81 9.45 8.29 -13.84
C PHE A 81 8.49 8.83 -12.78
N ALA A 82 8.81 8.67 -11.50
CA ALA A 82 8.02 9.18 -10.38
C ALA A 82 6.57 8.67 -10.32
N PHE A 83 6.32 7.46 -10.84
CA PHE A 83 5.01 6.81 -10.73
C PHE A 83 4.80 6.16 -9.37
N GLU A 84 5.88 5.62 -8.78
CA GLU A 84 5.89 5.00 -7.46
C GLU A 84 7.13 5.41 -6.68
N GLY A 85 7.05 5.39 -5.35
CA GLY A 85 8.18 5.63 -4.47
C GLY A 85 8.88 4.34 -4.04
N LEU A 86 10.06 4.50 -3.45
CA LEU A 86 10.90 3.38 -3.03
C LEU A 86 10.23 2.55 -1.91
N ILE A 87 9.54 3.20 -0.97
CA ILE A 87 8.88 2.52 0.16
C ILE A 87 7.82 1.57 -0.37
N CYS A 88 6.92 2.05 -1.25
CA CYS A 88 5.88 1.24 -1.87
C CYS A 88 6.46 0.07 -2.67
N LEU A 89 7.52 0.29 -3.44
CA LEU A 89 8.19 -0.77 -4.20
C LEU A 89 8.80 -1.84 -3.30
N VAL A 90 9.45 -1.44 -2.20
CA VAL A 90 10.03 -2.38 -1.22
C VAL A 90 8.93 -3.17 -0.50
N MET A 91 7.82 -2.53 -0.13
CA MET A 91 6.67 -3.20 0.49
C MET A 91 6.00 -4.19 -0.47
N ALA A 92 5.90 -3.89 -1.76
CA ALA A 92 5.33 -4.78 -2.76
C ALA A 92 6.27 -5.94 -3.14
N ALA A 93 7.60 -5.77 -3.03
CA ALA A 93 8.60 -6.74 -3.48
C ALA A 93 8.40 -8.18 -2.96
N PRO A 94 8.06 -8.42 -1.67
CA PRO A 94 7.82 -9.77 -1.15
C PRO A 94 6.67 -10.52 -1.86
N ILE A 95 5.74 -9.79 -2.47
CA ILE A 95 4.60 -10.35 -3.21
C ILE A 95 4.95 -10.48 -4.70
N VAL A 96 5.40 -9.38 -5.32
CA VAL A 96 5.56 -9.33 -6.77
C VAL A 96 6.74 -10.16 -7.28
N MET A 97 7.82 -10.24 -6.51
CA MET A 97 9.02 -11.01 -6.92
C MET A 97 8.76 -12.52 -7.01
N PRO A 98 8.25 -13.20 -5.96
CA PRO A 98 7.91 -14.63 -6.05
C PRO A 98 6.85 -14.91 -7.11
N THR A 99 5.87 -14.03 -7.25
CA THR A 99 4.78 -14.17 -8.23
C THR A 99 5.33 -14.13 -9.68
N ALA A 100 6.22 -13.18 -9.96
CA ALA A 100 6.88 -13.12 -11.27
C ALA A 100 7.79 -14.32 -11.53
N MET A 101 8.51 -14.80 -10.51
CA MET A 101 9.33 -16.01 -10.63
C MET A 101 8.46 -17.25 -10.93
N ALA A 102 7.32 -17.39 -10.25
CA ALA A 102 6.35 -18.44 -10.54
C ALA A 102 5.82 -18.32 -11.98
N GLY A 103 5.48 -17.11 -12.42
CA GLY A 103 5.12 -16.83 -13.79
C GLY A 103 6.20 -17.25 -14.80
N ALA A 104 7.47 -16.94 -14.52
CA ALA A 104 8.58 -17.31 -15.39
C ALA A 104 8.72 -18.83 -15.54
N LEU A 105 8.49 -19.60 -14.47
CA LEU A 105 8.47 -21.07 -14.54
C LEU A 105 7.29 -21.59 -15.37
N LEU A 106 6.11 -20.99 -15.22
CA LEU A 106 4.95 -21.32 -16.05
C LEU A 106 5.23 -21.06 -17.54
N GLY A 107 5.82 -19.89 -17.84
CA GLY A 107 6.23 -19.54 -19.20
C GLY A 107 7.24 -20.52 -19.79
N LYS A 108 8.23 -20.93 -19.00
CA LYS A 108 9.18 -21.98 -19.38
C LYS A 108 8.46 -23.29 -19.66
N TRP A 109 7.59 -23.75 -18.76
CA TRP A 109 6.83 -24.98 -18.94
C TRP A 109 5.99 -24.97 -20.22
N ILE A 110 5.33 -23.86 -20.53
CA ILE A 110 4.58 -23.68 -21.78
C ILE A 110 5.52 -23.77 -23.01
N ALA A 111 6.70 -23.15 -22.94
CA ALA A 111 7.68 -23.19 -24.00
C ALA A 111 8.22 -24.61 -24.26
N GLU A 112 8.32 -25.44 -23.21
CA GLU A 112 8.73 -26.84 -23.29
C GLU A 112 7.61 -27.77 -23.80
N ALA A 113 6.37 -27.53 -23.36
CA ALA A 113 5.24 -28.40 -23.59
C ALA A 113 4.61 -28.23 -24.99
N THR A 114 4.84 -27.12 -25.66
CA THR A 114 4.10 -26.78 -26.88
C THR A 114 5.01 -26.35 -28.02
N SER A 115 4.72 -26.89 -29.24
CA SER A 115 5.17 -26.30 -30.50
C SER A 115 4.42 -25.00 -30.84
N ALA A 116 3.54 -24.56 -29.99
CA ALA A 116 2.65 -23.44 -30.21
C ALA A 116 3.36 -22.09 -30.08
N GLY A 117 2.85 -21.13 -30.83
CA GLY A 117 3.41 -19.78 -30.88
C GLY A 117 2.95 -18.87 -29.76
N VAL A 118 3.37 -17.62 -29.85
CA VAL A 118 2.99 -16.50 -28.95
C VAL A 118 1.47 -16.37 -28.79
N ALA A 119 0.68 -16.87 -29.76
CA ALA A 119 -0.77 -16.84 -29.76
C ALA A 119 -1.41 -17.44 -28.51
N GLN A 120 -0.77 -18.41 -27.85
CA GLN A 120 -1.27 -18.98 -26.59
C GLN A 120 -1.14 -18.06 -25.37
N MET A 121 -0.26 -17.05 -25.41
CA MET A 121 -0.13 -16.05 -24.38
C MET A 121 -1.19 -14.95 -24.47
N VAL A 122 -1.71 -14.73 -25.67
CA VAL A 122 -2.65 -13.63 -25.94
C VAL A 122 -3.90 -13.70 -25.05
N PRO A 123 -4.60 -14.83 -24.88
CA PRO A 123 -5.78 -14.90 -24.02
C PRO A 123 -5.49 -14.53 -22.57
N VAL A 124 -4.32 -14.95 -22.06
CA VAL A 124 -3.94 -14.67 -20.65
C VAL A 124 -3.64 -13.17 -20.46
N ILE A 125 -2.93 -12.57 -21.41
CA ILE A 125 -2.65 -11.13 -21.40
C ILE A 125 -3.95 -10.34 -21.50
N LEU A 126 -4.86 -10.73 -22.39
CA LEU A 126 -6.15 -10.06 -22.57
C LEU A 126 -7.10 -10.28 -21.39
N ALA A 127 -6.96 -11.37 -20.63
CA ALA A 127 -7.78 -11.59 -19.43
C ALA A 127 -7.49 -10.55 -18.30
N LEU A 128 -6.27 -10.01 -18.20
CA LEU A 128 -5.91 -9.06 -17.15
C LEU A 128 -6.79 -7.80 -17.12
N PRO A 129 -7.00 -7.07 -18.22
CA PRO A 129 -7.86 -5.88 -18.18
C PRO A 129 -9.32 -6.23 -17.87
N PHE A 130 -9.83 -7.39 -18.29
CA PHE A 130 -11.18 -7.84 -17.92
C PHE A 130 -11.29 -8.16 -16.43
N LEU A 131 -10.27 -8.80 -15.84
CA LEU A 131 -10.22 -9.06 -14.41
C LEU A 131 -10.09 -7.75 -13.61
N ALA A 132 -9.27 -6.80 -14.06
CA ALA A 132 -9.16 -5.49 -13.45
C ALA A 132 -10.47 -4.72 -13.52
N ALA A 133 -11.18 -4.76 -14.64
CA ALA A 133 -12.50 -4.18 -14.79
C ALA A 133 -13.53 -4.84 -13.85
N ALA A 134 -13.53 -6.17 -13.78
CA ALA A 134 -14.40 -6.91 -12.84
C ALA A 134 -14.10 -6.57 -11.37
N GLU A 135 -12.83 -6.41 -11.02
CA GLU A 135 -12.40 -6.00 -9.69
C GLU A 135 -12.86 -4.58 -9.34
N SER A 136 -12.83 -3.64 -10.30
CA SER A 136 -13.29 -2.27 -10.12
C SER A 136 -14.81 -2.15 -9.93
N LEU A 137 -15.60 -3.14 -10.34
CA LEU A 137 -17.06 -3.17 -10.13
C LEU A 137 -17.44 -3.48 -8.68
N VAL A 138 -16.51 -3.96 -7.84
CA VAL A 138 -16.75 -4.18 -6.43
C VAL A 138 -16.66 -2.85 -5.69
N THR A 139 -17.79 -2.18 -5.54
CA THR A 139 -17.89 -0.79 -5.06
C THR A 139 -18.02 -0.65 -3.53
N SER A 140 -18.37 -1.73 -2.82
CA SER A 140 -18.51 -1.66 -1.36
C SER A 140 -17.14 -1.78 -0.70
N LEU A 141 -16.70 -0.70 -0.06
CA LEU A 141 -15.53 -0.71 0.81
C LEU A 141 -16.01 -1.01 2.23
N PRO A 142 -15.63 -2.13 2.84
CA PRO A 142 -15.95 -2.39 4.23
C PRO A 142 -15.26 -1.36 5.12
N GLU A 143 -15.94 -0.95 6.17
CA GLU A 143 -15.34 -0.17 7.25
C GLU A 143 -14.66 -1.15 8.22
N TYR A 144 -13.41 -0.91 8.49
CA TYR A 144 -12.62 -1.69 9.45
C TYR A 144 -12.52 -0.94 10.76
N GLU A 145 -12.60 -1.68 11.87
CA GLU A 145 -12.35 -1.16 13.21
C GLU A 145 -11.02 -1.71 13.73
N VAL A 146 -10.18 -0.81 14.24
CA VAL A 146 -8.97 -1.17 14.99
C VAL A 146 -9.14 -0.69 16.42
N LEU A 147 -8.92 -1.60 17.36
CA LEU A 147 -8.90 -1.33 18.80
C LEU A 147 -7.46 -1.50 19.32
N THR A 148 -6.95 -0.45 19.93
CA THR A 148 -5.68 -0.47 20.68
C THR A 148 -5.96 -0.12 22.13
N SER A 149 -5.34 -0.81 23.08
CA SER A 149 -5.48 -0.50 24.48
C SER A 149 -4.15 -0.49 25.20
N VAL A 150 -4.02 0.41 26.19
CA VAL A 150 -2.83 0.55 27.03
C VAL A 150 -3.27 0.87 28.47
N GLU A 151 -2.58 0.31 29.45
CA GLU A 151 -2.75 0.70 30.86
C GLU A 151 -1.74 1.78 31.21
N ILE A 152 -2.24 2.85 31.86
CA ILE A 152 -1.49 4.04 32.23
C ILE A 152 -1.57 4.21 33.74
N ASP A 153 -0.44 4.40 34.38
CA ASP A 153 -0.32 4.64 35.83
C ASP A 153 -0.69 6.10 36.20
N ALA A 154 -1.91 6.48 35.82
CA ALA A 154 -2.49 7.77 36.14
C ALA A 154 -4.02 7.68 36.18
N PRO A 155 -4.70 8.49 37.00
CA PRO A 155 -6.17 8.51 37.04
C PRO A 155 -6.78 9.09 35.77
N PRO A 156 -8.04 8.73 35.43
CA PRO A 156 -8.69 9.13 34.17
C PRO A 156 -8.67 10.64 33.92
N ALA A 157 -8.85 11.45 34.91
CA ALA A 157 -8.81 12.92 34.78
C ALA A 157 -7.44 13.47 34.33
N VAL A 158 -6.36 12.79 34.65
CA VAL A 158 -5.01 13.16 34.19
C VAL A 158 -4.83 12.71 32.73
N VAL A 159 -5.18 11.46 32.43
CA VAL A 159 -5.07 10.91 31.07
C VAL A 159 -5.94 11.69 30.10
N TRP A 160 -7.15 12.10 30.50
CA TRP A 160 -8.08 12.88 29.70
C TRP A 160 -7.44 14.13 29.08
N ARG A 161 -6.71 14.90 29.89
CA ARG A 161 -6.06 16.12 29.40
C ARG A 161 -5.09 15.87 28.26
N HIS A 162 -4.41 14.71 28.28
CA HIS A 162 -3.47 14.30 27.22
C HIS A 162 -4.16 13.66 26.02
N VAL A 163 -5.36 13.11 26.18
CA VAL A 163 -6.18 12.62 25.06
C VAL A 163 -6.77 13.80 24.28
N VAL A 164 -7.24 14.83 24.98
CA VAL A 164 -7.82 16.03 24.36
C VAL A 164 -6.76 16.80 23.57
N ALA A 165 -5.62 17.07 24.20
CA ALA A 165 -4.50 17.80 23.59
C ALA A 165 -3.19 17.35 24.23
N PHE A 166 -2.09 17.37 23.48
CA PHE A 166 -0.76 17.08 24.00
C PHE A 166 0.29 17.99 23.35
N PRO A 167 1.36 18.36 24.10
CA PRO A 167 2.45 19.19 23.60
C PRO A 167 3.29 18.45 22.58
N ASP A 168 4.34 19.11 22.07
CA ASP A 168 5.29 18.52 21.15
C ASP A 168 5.86 17.20 21.71
N LEU A 169 5.73 16.14 20.92
CA LEU A 169 6.31 14.84 21.23
C LEU A 169 7.79 14.84 20.86
N PRO A 170 8.62 14.05 21.55
CA PRO A 170 10.01 13.86 21.18
C PRO A 170 10.10 13.21 19.79
N GLU A 171 11.25 13.41 19.11
CA GLU A 171 11.50 12.73 17.84
C GLU A 171 11.40 11.20 17.99
N PRO A 172 10.75 10.51 17.05
CA PRO A 172 10.59 9.07 17.12
C PRO A 172 11.95 8.37 17.03
N GLU A 173 12.17 7.38 17.89
CA GLU A 173 13.39 6.58 17.91
C GLU A 173 13.38 5.51 16.78
N ASP A 174 12.22 5.03 16.40
CA ASP A 174 12.05 3.97 15.40
C ASP A 174 12.43 4.45 14.01
N TRP A 175 13.30 3.67 13.35
CA TRP A 175 13.87 3.98 12.05
C TRP A 175 12.82 4.14 10.92
N PHE A 176 11.69 3.45 10.99
CA PHE A 176 10.66 3.49 9.95
C PHE A 176 9.94 4.85 9.89
N PHE A 177 9.79 5.58 11.01
CA PHE A 177 9.28 6.96 10.98
C PHE A 177 10.27 7.89 10.26
N ARG A 178 11.58 7.63 10.40
CA ARG A 178 12.61 8.40 9.69
C ARG A 178 12.63 8.12 8.18
N CYS A 179 12.00 7.03 7.74
CA CYS A 179 11.84 6.70 6.32
C CYS A 179 10.67 7.41 5.64
N GLY A 180 9.93 8.28 6.35
CA GLY A 180 8.85 9.08 5.78
C GLY A 180 7.44 8.66 6.17
N ILE A 181 7.26 7.62 7.01
CA ILE A 181 5.95 7.25 7.55
C ILE A 181 5.47 8.39 8.47
N ALA A 182 4.19 8.73 8.36
CA ALA A 182 3.57 9.78 9.16
C ALA A 182 3.71 9.51 10.66
N CYS A 183 4.21 10.49 11.40
CA CYS A 183 4.41 10.43 12.83
C CYS A 183 3.70 11.61 13.50
N PRO A 184 2.93 11.40 14.60
CA PRO A 184 2.30 12.48 15.32
C PRO A 184 3.35 13.39 15.98
N LEU A 185 3.13 14.69 15.93
CA LEU A 185 3.99 15.72 16.50
C LEU A 185 3.36 16.32 17.76
N ARG A 186 2.10 16.75 17.67
CA ARG A 186 1.33 17.35 18.76
C ARG A 186 -0.16 17.32 18.46
N ALA A 187 -0.99 17.55 19.47
CA ALA A 187 -2.41 17.79 19.27
C ALA A 187 -2.87 19.07 19.98
N ARG A 188 -3.62 19.87 19.25
CA ARG A 188 -4.26 21.10 19.75
C ARG A 188 -5.77 20.98 19.60
N ILE A 189 -6.52 21.69 20.43
CA ILE A 189 -7.97 21.74 20.33
C ILE A 189 -8.44 23.20 20.33
N GLU A 190 -9.38 23.52 19.46
CA GLU A 190 -10.05 24.80 19.36
C GLU A 190 -11.46 24.66 19.91
N GLY A 191 -11.75 25.36 21.00
CA GLY A 191 -13.01 25.24 21.74
C GLY A 191 -13.01 24.14 22.80
N ALA A 192 -14.20 23.82 23.31
CA ALA A 192 -14.41 22.78 24.31
C ALA A 192 -15.80 22.15 24.10
N GLY A 193 -15.92 20.86 24.46
CA GLY A 193 -17.18 20.13 24.31
C GLY A 193 -17.44 19.64 22.90
N VAL A 194 -18.67 19.18 22.67
CA VAL A 194 -19.12 18.75 21.34
C VAL A 194 -19.08 19.93 20.37
N GLY A 195 -18.53 19.71 19.18
CA GLY A 195 -18.34 20.74 18.15
C GLY A 195 -16.98 21.45 18.21
N ALA A 196 -16.17 21.27 19.26
CA ALA A 196 -14.77 21.67 19.25
C ALA A 196 -14.02 20.95 18.14
N VAL A 197 -12.93 21.52 17.64
CA VAL A 197 -12.12 20.94 16.59
C VAL A 197 -10.73 20.60 17.12
N ARG A 198 -10.38 19.34 17.10
CA ARG A 198 -9.05 18.84 17.44
C ARG A 198 -8.19 18.78 16.19
N HIS A 199 -7.00 19.34 16.25
CA HIS A 199 -5.97 19.27 15.24
C HIS A 199 -4.85 18.35 15.74
N CYS A 200 -4.71 17.18 15.14
CA CYS A 200 -3.60 16.28 15.42
C CYS A 200 -2.56 16.43 14.31
N GLU A 201 -1.48 17.14 14.63
CA GLU A 201 -0.43 17.47 13.67
C GLU A 201 0.53 16.28 13.52
N PHE A 202 0.75 15.87 12.27
CA PHE A 202 1.70 14.83 11.90
C PHE A 202 2.81 15.42 11.03
N THR A 203 3.87 14.68 10.83
CA THR A 203 5.00 15.06 9.95
C THR A 203 4.59 15.29 8.49
N THR A 204 3.43 14.77 8.07
CA THR A 204 2.90 14.85 6.70
C THR A 204 1.74 15.84 6.56
N GLY A 205 1.26 16.44 7.65
CA GLY A 205 0.12 17.37 7.69
C GLY A 205 -0.79 17.09 8.88
N ASP A 206 -1.97 17.68 8.89
CA ASP A 206 -2.87 17.68 10.04
C ASP A 206 -4.08 16.77 9.81
N PHE A 207 -4.47 16.01 10.83
CA PHE A 207 -5.84 15.54 10.99
C PHE A 207 -6.71 16.66 11.54
N VAL A 208 -7.87 16.89 10.92
CA VAL A 208 -8.90 17.81 11.41
C VAL A 208 -10.06 17.00 11.96
N GLU A 209 -10.24 17.03 13.26
CA GLU A 209 -11.09 16.10 14.02
C GLU A 209 -12.17 16.86 14.79
N PRO A 210 -13.36 17.13 14.18
CA PRO A 210 -14.48 17.70 14.94
C PRO A 210 -15.00 16.70 15.98
N ILE A 211 -15.13 17.18 17.22
CA ILE A 211 -15.56 16.36 18.36
C ILE A 211 -17.05 16.10 18.29
N THR A 212 -17.43 14.83 18.34
CA THR A 212 -18.84 14.37 18.30
C THR A 212 -19.35 13.90 19.66
N VAL A 213 -18.46 13.47 20.57
CA VAL A 213 -18.78 13.09 21.95
C VAL A 213 -17.72 13.68 22.88
N TRP A 214 -18.17 14.30 23.99
CA TRP A 214 -17.32 14.85 25.03
C TRP A 214 -17.88 14.47 26.41
N ASP A 215 -17.53 13.29 26.90
CA ASP A 215 -17.93 12.79 28.20
C ASP A 215 -16.68 12.72 29.11
N GLU A 216 -16.34 13.87 29.69
CA GLU A 216 -15.17 13.99 30.57
C GLU A 216 -15.37 13.24 31.90
N PRO A 217 -14.39 12.47 32.38
CA PRO A 217 -13.10 12.12 31.76
C PRO A 217 -13.12 10.74 31.09
N SER A 218 -14.26 10.25 30.60
CA SER A 218 -14.47 8.85 30.24
C SER A 218 -14.45 8.55 28.74
N ARG A 219 -14.93 9.51 27.90
CA ARG A 219 -15.08 9.24 26.46
C ARG A 219 -14.94 10.51 25.62
N LEU A 220 -14.05 10.44 24.63
CA LEU A 220 -13.90 11.43 23.57
C LEU A 220 -14.10 10.73 22.22
N ALA A 221 -15.04 11.21 21.39
CA ALA A 221 -15.19 10.70 20.03
C ALA A 221 -15.17 11.86 19.04
N PHE A 222 -14.70 11.60 17.83
CA PHE A 222 -14.56 12.58 16.78
C PHE A 222 -14.72 11.94 15.39
N ASP A 223 -15.17 12.74 14.45
CA ASP A 223 -15.08 12.42 13.03
C ASP A 223 -13.77 12.92 12.46
N VAL A 224 -13.35 12.36 11.33
CA VAL A 224 -12.18 12.84 10.59
C VAL A 224 -12.67 13.61 9.36
N ARG A 225 -12.47 14.92 9.35
CA ARG A 225 -12.83 15.81 8.22
C ARG A 225 -11.71 15.86 7.20
N GLU A 226 -10.49 16.01 7.68
CA GLU A 226 -9.27 16.06 6.86
C GLU A 226 -8.22 15.14 7.46
N GLN A 227 -7.46 14.49 6.61
CA GLN A 227 -6.34 13.64 7.01
C GLN A 227 -5.11 13.93 6.15
N PRO A 228 -3.90 13.84 6.72
CA PRO A 228 -2.66 13.95 5.96
C PRO A 228 -2.39 12.68 5.16
N ASP A 229 -1.40 12.75 4.27
CA ASP A 229 -0.88 11.56 3.60
C ASP A 229 -0.28 10.60 4.64
N PRO A 230 -0.44 9.27 4.47
CA PRO A 230 0.08 8.29 5.42
C PRO A 230 1.61 8.24 5.44
N MET A 231 2.26 8.74 4.40
CA MET A 231 3.72 8.81 4.30
C MET A 231 4.18 9.82 3.24
N VAL A 232 5.44 10.23 3.34
CA VAL A 232 6.20 10.88 2.27
C VAL A 232 7.10 9.83 1.64
N GLU A 233 6.90 9.56 0.35
CA GLU A 233 7.67 8.54 -0.35
C GLU A 233 9.14 8.94 -0.54
N LEU A 234 10.03 7.95 -0.36
CA LEU A 234 11.44 8.08 -0.73
C LEU A 234 11.58 7.98 -2.25
N SER A 235 12.05 9.05 -2.86
CA SER A 235 12.25 9.14 -4.30
C SER A 235 13.43 10.07 -4.62
N PRO A 236 14.14 9.86 -5.74
CA PRO A 236 15.09 10.83 -6.25
C PRO A 236 14.42 12.15 -6.70
N TRP A 237 13.10 12.14 -6.88
CA TRP A 237 12.29 13.28 -7.23
C TRP A 237 11.66 13.90 -5.99
N ARG A 238 11.61 15.25 -5.96
CA ARG A 238 10.86 15.94 -4.90
C ARG A 238 9.35 15.73 -5.11
N HIS A 239 8.63 15.38 -4.04
CA HIS A 239 7.17 15.30 -4.02
C HIS A 239 6.57 14.27 -4.99
N VAL A 240 6.99 13.01 -4.88
CA VAL A 240 6.29 11.89 -5.51
C VAL A 240 5.05 11.58 -4.70
N HIS A 241 3.89 11.71 -5.34
CA HIS A 241 2.59 11.31 -4.76
C HIS A 241 1.99 10.24 -5.66
N PRO A 242 2.24 8.96 -5.39
CA PRO A 242 1.62 7.87 -6.12
C PRO A 242 0.08 8.00 -6.13
N PRO A 243 -0.61 7.57 -7.19
CA PRO A 243 -2.06 7.72 -7.29
C PRO A 243 -2.82 7.14 -6.09
N HIS A 244 -2.40 6.00 -5.56
CA HIS A 244 -3.03 5.38 -4.38
C HIS A 244 -2.91 6.23 -3.10
N LEU A 245 -1.92 7.09 -2.95
CA LEU A 245 -1.82 8.04 -1.85
C LEU A 245 -2.70 9.26 -2.09
N ARG A 246 -2.82 9.74 -3.34
CA ARG A 246 -3.68 10.87 -3.72
C ARG A 246 -5.16 10.56 -3.60
N ASP A 247 -5.57 9.38 -4.07
CA ASP A 247 -6.96 8.95 -4.14
C ASP A 247 -7.49 8.47 -2.79
N ARG A 248 -6.71 8.66 -1.72
CA ARG A 248 -7.06 8.30 -0.36
C ARG A 248 -7.52 6.86 -0.24
N SER A 249 -6.67 5.93 -0.72
CA SER A 249 -6.94 4.49 -0.60
C SER A 249 -7.10 4.02 0.85
N LEU A 250 -6.51 4.74 1.80
CA LEU A 250 -6.74 4.61 3.24
C LEU A 250 -7.43 5.87 3.74
N VAL A 251 -8.68 5.77 4.17
CA VAL A 251 -9.47 6.90 4.70
C VAL A 251 -9.91 6.61 6.11
N SER A 252 -9.38 7.37 7.06
CA SER A 252 -9.88 7.41 8.44
C SER A 252 -11.23 8.12 8.48
N ARG A 253 -12.24 7.50 9.09
CA ARG A 253 -13.60 8.04 9.15
C ARG A 253 -13.90 8.72 10.45
N ARG A 254 -13.55 8.05 11.55
CA ARG A 254 -13.81 8.49 12.92
C ARG A 254 -12.88 7.80 13.89
N GLY A 255 -12.75 8.40 15.07
CA GLY A 255 -12.00 7.85 16.18
C GLY A 255 -12.73 8.01 17.51
N GLU A 256 -12.36 7.18 18.47
CA GLU A 256 -12.89 7.22 19.83
C GLU A 256 -11.79 6.85 20.82
N PHE A 257 -11.74 7.58 21.91
CA PHE A 257 -10.96 7.23 23.11
C PHE A 257 -11.91 6.94 24.27
N ARG A 258 -11.72 5.80 24.93
CA ARG A 258 -12.40 5.44 26.17
C ARG A 258 -11.38 5.28 27.29
N LEU A 259 -11.67 5.90 28.41
CA LEU A 259 -10.86 5.86 29.61
C LEU A 259 -11.62 5.08 30.68
N VAL A 260 -11.10 3.92 31.06
CA VAL A 260 -11.70 3.02 32.05
C VAL A 260 -10.82 3.02 33.29
N ASP A 261 -11.38 3.43 34.42
CA ASP A 261 -10.70 3.31 35.72
C ASP A 261 -10.58 1.83 36.09
N VAL A 262 -9.35 1.34 36.21
CA VAL A 262 -9.06 -0.07 36.59
C VAL A 262 -8.71 -0.23 38.07
N GLY A 263 -8.84 0.86 38.82
CA GLY A 263 -8.51 0.91 40.26
C GLY A 263 -7.02 1.17 40.49
N GLY A 264 -6.70 1.52 41.76
CA GLY A 264 -5.32 1.83 42.16
C GLY A 264 -4.74 3.11 41.52
N GLY A 265 -5.59 4.03 41.05
CA GLY A 265 -5.16 5.25 40.36
C GLY A 265 -4.66 5.03 38.94
N ARG A 266 -5.05 3.96 38.31
CA ARG A 266 -4.67 3.58 36.93
C ARG A 266 -5.85 3.66 35.97
N THR A 267 -5.54 3.94 34.70
CA THR A 267 -6.53 4.03 33.63
C THR A 267 -6.16 3.08 32.49
N ARG A 268 -7.13 2.30 32.02
CA ARG A 268 -7.03 1.65 30.72
C ARG A 268 -7.58 2.60 29.67
N LEU A 269 -6.70 3.06 28.80
CA LEU A 269 -7.03 3.85 27.60
C LEU A 269 -7.27 2.91 26.43
N GLU A 270 -8.46 2.98 25.85
CA GLU A 270 -8.85 2.26 24.64
C GLU A 270 -9.00 3.28 23.50
N GLY A 271 -8.20 3.15 22.45
CA GLY A 271 -8.32 3.91 21.21
C GLY A 271 -8.95 3.06 20.14
N ARG A 272 -10.02 3.56 19.53
CA ARG A 272 -10.70 2.92 18.39
C ARG A 272 -10.63 3.83 17.19
N THR A 273 -10.31 3.25 16.04
CA THR A 273 -10.31 3.97 14.76
C THR A 273 -11.10 3.16 13.75
N TRP A 274 -11.97 3.84 13.03
CA TRP A 274 -12.70 3.27 11.90
C TRP A 274 -12.18 3.85 10.62
N TYR A 275 -11.82 2.99 9.68
CA TYR A 275 -11.27 3.40 8.40
C TYR A 275 -11.79 2.53 7.25
N THR A 276 -11.72 3.06 6.05
CA THR A 276 -11.95 2.31 4.82
C THR A 276 -10.65 2.17 4.05
N PHE A 277 -10.46 1.00 3.41
CA PHE A 277 -9.26 0.70 2.67
C PHE A 277 -9.61 0.12 1.30
N SER A 278 -9.13 0.74 0.22
CA SER A 278 -9.49 0.36 -1.15
C SER A 278 -8.44 -0.50 -1.86
N MET A 279 -7.21 -0.59 -1.34
CA MET A 279 -6.19 -1.45 -1.92
C MET A 279 -6.48 -2.92 -1.63
N ARG A 280 -6.20 -3.79 -2.61
CA ARG A 280 -6.37 -5.25 -2.48
C ARG A 280 -5.09 -5.96 -2.95
N PRO A 281 -4.67 -7.07 -2.36
CA PRO A 281 -5.33 -7.75 -1.22
C PRO A 281 -5.26 -6.89 0.02
N GLN A 282 -6.34 -6.94 0.79
CA GLN A 282 -6.36 -6.30 2.09
C GLN A 282 -5.43 -7.10 3.03
N ALA A 283 -4.52 -6.38 3.66
CA ALA A 283 -3.60 -6.98 4.63
C ALA A 283 -4.33 -7.34 5.92
#